data_26b302378df610015ec8d6781b12c0fe
#
_entry.id   26b302378df610015ec8d6781b12c0fe
#
_cell.length_a   1.000
_cell.length_b   1.000
_cell.length_c   1.000
_cell.angle_alpha   90.00
_cell.angle_beta   90.00
_cell.angle_gamma   90.00
#
_symmetry.space_group_name_H-M   'P 1'
#
loop_
_entity.id
_entity.type
_entity.pdbx_description
1 polymer ?
#
loop_
_entity_poly.entity_id
_entity_poly.type
_entity_poly.pdbx_seq_one_letter_code
_entity_poly.pdbx_strand_id
1 'polypeptide(L)'
;MVADNGNSEKGEGTVKILLAEDSALLRAGLAELLRAAGHEVVEAVDADSLVAACQATSPDLVVSDVRMPPKMSDDGLEAVYRLRKARADANDSHLPVVILSQYVASAYLDTLLEHGGFGYLLTERVANVAEFTRTLETVAQGGTVVDPEVVKTLIQNRTSGISNLTSREQEILGLMAEGLSNSEISDRLVVSAGAVSKHVANVFIKLGFTPDDENRRVRAVLAWLRHQAN
;
A
#
# COMPACT_ATOMS: atom_id res chain seq x y z
N MET A 1 4.43 -27.40 47.27
CA MET A 1 5.24 -26.91 46.15
C MET A 1 4.26 -26.46 45.08
N VAL A 2 3.86 -25.20 45.13
CA VAL A 2 2.85 -24.60 44.28
C VAL A 2 3.61 -23.98 43.10
N ALA A 3 3.32 -24.44 41.89
CA ALA A 3 3.88 -23.85 40.68
C ALA A 3 3.26 -22.48 40.47
N ASP A 4 4.07 -21.46 40.53
CA ASP A 4 3.75 -20.09 40.18
C ASP A 4 3.58 -19.98 38.66
N ASN A 5 2.35 -19.98 38.18
CA ASN A 5 2.02 -19.66 36.81
C ASN A 5 2.08 -18.15 36.69
N GLY A 6 3.23 -17.64 36.27
CA GLY A 6 3.43 -16.24 35.89
C GLY A 6 2.59 -15.86 34.66
N ASN A 7 1.30 -15.74 34.82
CA ASN A 7 0.42 -15.06 33.88
C ASN A 7 0.62 -13.56 34.10
N SER A 8 1.53 -12.96 33.32
CA SER A 8 1.66 -11.50 33.26
C SER A 8 0.33 -10.92 32.78
N GLU A 9 -0.40 -10.29 33.68
CA GLU A 9 -1.56 -9.47 33.40
C GLU A 9 -1.13 -8.40 32.36
N LYS A 10 -1.43 -8.60 31.09
CA LYS A 10 -1.42 -7.50 30.12
C LYS A 10 -2.47 -6.51 30.62
N GLY A 11 -2.02 -5.33 31.05
CA GLY A 11 -2.94 -4.24 31.40
C GLY A 11 -3.96 -4.03 30.29
N GLU A 12 -5.23 -3.92 30.66
CA GLU A 12 -6.31 -3.63 29.69
C GLU A 12 -5.94 -2.38 28.91
N GLY A 13 -5.65 -2.54 27.59
CA GLY A 13 -5.38 -1.45 26.67
C GLY A 13 -3.95 -1.33 26.11
N THR A 14 -2.93 -2.02 26.65
CA THR A 14 -1.56 -1.94 26.11
C THR A 14 -1.39 -2.84 24.88
N VAL A 15 -1.09 -2.24 23.72
CA VAL A 15 -0.85 -2.91 22.43
C VAL A 15 0.64 -2.83 22.11
N LYS A 16 1.24 -3.93 21.66
CA LYS A 16 2.59 -3.95 21.13
C LYS A 16 2.57 -3.57 19.66
N ILE A 17 3.07 -2.39 19.35
CA ILE A 17 3.06 -1.80 18.02
C ILE A 17 4.45 -1.89 17.39
N LEU A 18 4.53 -2.44 16.19
CA LEU A 18 5.72 -2.35 15.33
C LEU A 18 5.55 -1.19 14.37
N LEU A 19 6.35 -0.14 14.56
CA LEU A 19 6.35 1.07 13.75
C LEU A 19 7.50 1.03 12.74
N ALA A 20 7.17 1.04 11.45
CA ALA A 20 8.12 1.08 10.35
C ALA A 20 8.00 2.41 9.59
N GLU A 21 9.06 3.22 9.63
CA GLU A 21 9.13 4.55 9.04
C GLU A 21 10.60 4.90 8.79
N ASP A 22 10.96 5.30 7.58
CA ASP A 22 12.35 5.62 7.23
C ASP A 22 12.80 7.01 7.70
N SER A 23 11.87 7.98 7.75
CA SER A 23 12.15 9.31 8.29
C SER A 23 12.40 9.26 9.80
N ALA A 24 13.64 9.49 10.22
CA ALA A 24 14.03 9.46 11.62
C ALA A 24 13.19 10.42 12.49
N LEU A 25 12.87 11.60 11.97
CA LEU A 25 12.09 12.61 12.69
C LEU A 25 10.64 12.17 12.89
N LEU A 26 10.01 11.68 11.81
CA LEU A 26 8.63 11.21 11.86
C LEU A 26 8.50 9.97 12.73
N ARG A 27 9.40 9.01 12.55
CA ARG A 27 9.45 7.79 13.38
C ARG A 27 9.59 8.10 14.87
N ALA A 28 10.52 8.99 15.25
CA ALA A 28 10.69 9.38 16.65
C ALA A 28 9.43 10.06 17.22
N GLY A 29 8.81 10.97 16.43
CA GLY A 29 7.59 11.64 16.84
C GLY A 29 6.41 10.69 17.03
N LEU A 30 6.21 9.76 16.09
CA LEU A 30 5.18 8.72 16.16
C LEU A 30 5.43 7.77 17.34
N ALA A 31 6.68 7.33 17.53
CA ALA A 31 7.02 6.42 18.62
C ALA A 31 6.74 7.04 20.00
N GLU A 32 7.09 8.29 20.21
CA GLU A 32 6.81 9.01 21.45
C GLU A 32 5.29 9.21 21.68
N LEU A 33 4.55 9.54 20.61
CA LEU A 33 3.10 9.67 20.68
C LEU A 33 2.44 8.34 21.08
N LEU A 34 2.85 7.24 20.48
CA LEU A 34 2.32 5.90 20.77
C LEU A 34 2.68 5.44 22.20
N ARG A 35 3.93 5.71 22.66
CA ARG A 35 4.36 5.42 24.03
C ARG A 35 3.58 6.25 25.05
N ALA A 36 3.35 7.52 24.77
CA ALA A 36 2.55 8.40 25.61
C ALA A 36 1.07 7.94 25.69
N ALA A 37 0.56 7.27 24.66
CA ALA A 37 -0.74 6.63 24.66
C ALA A 37 -0.77 5.27 25.41
N GLY A 38 0.35 4.81 25.98
CA GLY A 38 0.44 3.60 26.80
C GLY A 38 0.78 2.32 26.01
N HIS A 39 1.25 2.44 24.78
CA HIS A 39 1.63 1.30 23.95
C HIS A 39 3.12 0.95 24.05
N GLU A 40 3.45 -0.33 23.85
CA GLU A 40 4.83 -0.77 23.63
C GLU A 40 5.20 -0.56 22.16
N VAL A 41 6.32 0.10 21.86
CA VAL A 41 6.71 0.43 20.47
C VAL A 41 8.06 -0.18 20.13
N VAL A 42 8.06 -1.01 19.11
CA VAL A 42 9.25 -1.51 18.42
C VAL A 42 9.41 -0.72 17.12
N GLU A 43 10.62 -0.30 16.79
CA GLU A 43 10.89 0.54 15.62
C GLU A 43 11.63 -0.23 14.52
N ALA A 44 11.26 0.02 13.27
CA ALA A 44 11.94 -0.43 12.06
C ALA A 44 12.18 0.77 11.14
N VAL A 45 13.24 0.73 10.33
CA VAL A 45 13.67 1.87 9.49
C VAL A 45 13.51 1.60 7.99
N ASP A 46 13.21 0.35 7.64
CA ASP A 46 13.07 -0.11 6.26
C ASP A 46 12.22 -1.40 6.20
N ALA A 47 11.93 -1.86 4.99
CA ALA A 47 11.11 -3.05 4.77
C ALA A 47 11.75 -4.34 5.32
N ASP A 48 13.07 -4.47 5.26
CA ASP A 48 13.79 -5.67 5.73
C ASP A 48 13.77 -5.74 7.26
N SER A 49 14.04 -4.63 7.95
CA SER A 49 13.95 -4.54 9.41
C SER A 49 12.52 -4.69 9.91
N LEU A 50 11.50 -4.21 9.16
CA LEU A 50 10.09 -4.47 9.44
C LEU A 50 9.80 -5.97 9.48
N VAL A 51 10.22 -6.72 8.47
CA VAL A 51 9.99 -8.17 8.39
C VAL A 51 10.72 -8.88 9.54
N ALA A 52 11.99 -8.57 9.77
CA ALA A 52 12.80 -9.16 10.83
C ALA A 52 12.22 -8.88 12.23
N ALA A 53 11.85 -7.63 12.50
CA ALA A 53 11.26 -7.23 13.78
C ALA A 53 9.88 -7.87 14.01
N CYS A 54 9.05 -7.98 12.97
CA CYS A 54 7.74 -8.65 13.06
C CYS A 54 7.88 -10.11 13.48
N GLN A 55 8.84 -10.83 12.90
CA GLN A 55 9.12 -12.23 13.25
C GLN A 55 9.69 -12.39 14.65
N ALA A 56 10.58 -11.47 15.08
CA ALA A 56 11.23 -11.54 16.36
C ALA A 56 10.33 -11.15 17.55
N THR A 57 9.40 -10.21 17.34
CA THR A 57 8.65 -9.60 18.43
C THR A 57 7.18 -10.00 18.50
N SER A 58 6.63 -10.58 17.43
CA SER A 58 5.20 -10.93 17.32
C SER A 58 4.28 -9.76 17.75
N PRO A 59 4.28 -8.63 17.02
CA PRO A 59 3.50 -7.46 17.40
C PRO A 59 1.99 -7.73 17.30
N ASP A 60 1.21 -7.00 18.12
CA ASP A 60 -0.26 -7.02 18.05
C ASP A 60 -0.78 -6.16 16.88
N LEU A 61 -0.01 -5.14 16.47
CA LEU A 61 -0.34 -4.21 15.40
C LEU A 61 0.93 -3.74 14.67
N VAL A 62 0.87 -3.60 13.36
CA VAL A 62 1.92 -2.94 12.56
C VAL A 62 1.43 -1.58 12.09
N VAL A 63 2.27 -0.56 12.23
CA VAL A 63 2.12 0.75 11.57
C VAL A 63 3.27 0.89 10.61
N SER A 64 3.00 1.07 9.31
CA SER A 64 4.05 1.09 8.29
C SER A 64 3.85 2.21 7.29
N ASP A 65 4.92 2.92 6.95
CA ASP A 65 4.94 3.74 5.74
C ASP A 65 4.94 2.82 4.50
N VAL A 66 4.45 3.36 3.39
CA VAL A 66 4.44 2.70 2.07
C VAL A 66 5.84 2.71 1.47
N ARG A 67 6.50 3.87 1.47
CA ARG A 67 7.77 4.12 0.77
C ARG A 67 8.95 4.07 1.71
N MET A 68 9.61 2.95 1.74
CA MET A 68 10.80 2.73 2.57
C MET A 68 11.93 2.12 1.72
N PRO A 69 13.21 2.20 2.16
CA PRO A 69 14.27 1.43 1.53
C PRO A 69 13.92 -0.09 1.47
N PRO A 70 14.47 -0.83 0.47
CA PRO A 70 15.59 -0.45 -0.40
C PRO A 70 15.21 0.29 -1.69
N LYS A 71 14.00 0.16 -2.22
CA LYS A 71 13.63 0.71 -3.54
C LYS A 71 12.96 2.09 -3.47
N MET A 72 12.51 2.52 -2.27
CA MET A 72 11.73 3.74 -2.07
C MET A 72 10.44 3.80 -2.92
N SER A 73 9.83 2.64 -3.15
CA SER A 73 8.57 2.49 -3.87
C SER A 73 7.46 2.00 -2.93
N ASP A 74 6.85 0.87 -3.24
CA ASP A 74 5.80 0.27 -2.39
C ASP A 74 6.38 -0.79 -1.41
N ASP A 75 7.67 -0.67 -1.02
CA ASP A 75 8.39 -1.70 -0.27
C ASP A 75 7.75 -2.01 1.09
N GLY A 76 7.27 -0.99 1.80
CA GLY A 76 6.56 -1.17 3.07
C GLY A 76 5.22 -1.90 2.87
N LEU A 77 4.47 -1.53 1.84
CA LEU A 77 3.19 -2.16 1.52
C LEU A 77 3.39 -3.61 1.05
N GLU A 78 4.42 -3.88 0.24
CA GLU A 78 4.81 -5.24 -0.18
C GLU A 78 5.21 -6.09 1.03
N ALA A 79 6.02 -5.55 1.95
CA ALA A 79 6.43 -6.25 3.17
C ALA A 79 5.23 -6.63 4.04
N VAL A 80 4.32 -5.71 4.27
CA VAL A 80 3.06 -5.93 5.01
C VAL A 80 2.21 -7.01 4.34
N TYR A 81 2.03 -6.94 3.02
CA TYR A 81 1.28 -7.95 2.27
C TYR A 81 1.89 -9.36 2.47
N ARG A 82 3.22 -9.47 2.35
CA ARG A 82 3.93 -10.76 2.55
C ARG A 82 3.80 -11.29 3.98
N LEU A 83 3.88 -10.41 4.98
CA LEU A 83 3.71 -10.79 6.40
C LEU A 83 2.29 -11.29 6.68
N ARG A 84 1.27 -10.60 6.19
CA ARG A 84 -0.13 -11.03 6.36
C ARG A 84 -0.40 -12.35 5.64
N LYS A 85 0.11 -12.51 4.42
CA LYS A 85 -0.01 -13.77 3.65
C LYS A 85 0.66 -14.92 4.38
N ALA A 86 1.88 -14.74 4.89
CA ALA A 86 2.60 -15.79 5.61
C ALA A 86 1.85 -16.25 6.89
N ARG A 87 1.21 -15.33 7.62
CA ARG A 87 0.35 -15.67 8.77
C ARG A 87 -0.92 -16.41 8.35
N ALA A 88 -1.59 -15.96 7.30
CA ALA A 88 -2.78 -16.63 6.76
C ALA A 88 -2.46 -18.06 6.32
N ASP A 89 -1.33 -18.28 5.63
CA ASP A 89 -0.87 -19.60 5.20
C ASP A 89 -0.54 -20.53 6.40
N ALA A 90 -0.11 -19.95 7.53
CA ALA A 90 0.15 -20.67 8.78
C ALA A 90 -1.11 -20.88 9.64
N ASN A 91 -2.28 -20.47 9.17
CA ASN A 91 -3.55 -20.51 9.92
C ASN A 91 -3.49 -19.74 11.26
N ASP A 92 -2.60 -18.75 11.32
CA ASP A 92 -2.44 -17.82 12.45
C ASP A 92 -3.41 -16.63 12.32
N SER A 93 -3.66 -15.94 13.44
CA SER A 93 -4.53 -14.77 13.46
C SER A 93 -4.02 -13.69 12.50
N HIS A 94 -4.95 -13.00 11.82
CA HIS A 94 -4.58 -11.89 10.93
C HIS A 94 -3.79 -10.83 11.70
N LEU A 95 -2.67 -10.39 11.11
CA LEU A 95 -1.87 -9.28 11.60
C LEU A 95 -2.62 -7.97 11.33
N PRO A 96 -3.10 -7.25 12.36
CA PRO A 96 -3.64 -5.91 12.17
C PRO A 96 -2.56 -4.97 11.65
N VAL A 97 -2.91 -4.13 10.66
CA VAL A 97 -1.96 -3.22 10.01
C VAL A 97 -2.60 -1.87 9.77
N VAL A 98 -1.89 -0.80 10.09
CA VAL A 98 -2.20 0.57 9.64
C VAL A 98 -1.09 1.04 8.72
N ILE A 99 -1.46 1.36 7.50
CA ILE A 99 -0.57 2.00 6.53
C ILE A 99 -0.66 3.52 6.72
N LEU A 100 0.50 4.16 6.83
CA LEU A 100 0.65 5.60 6.73
C LEU A 100 1.30 5.93 5.40
N SER A 101 0.78 6.92 4.68
CA SER A 101 1.38 7.31 3.40
C SER A 101 1.12 8.77 3.09
N GLN A 102 2.07 9.42 2.43
CA GLN A 102 1.87 10.75 1.86
C GLN A 102 1.02 10.71 0.58
N TYR A 103 0.88 9.54 -0.05
CA TYR A 103 0.21 9.35 -1.33
C TYR A 103 -0.65 8.10 -1.30
N VAL A 104 -1.65 8.04 -2.18
CA VAL A 104 -2.47 6.84 -2.33
C VAL A 104 -1.76 5.82 -3.21
N ALA A 105 -1.20 4.78 -2.60
CA ALA A 105 -0.72 3.60 -3.32
C ALA A 105 -1.88 2.61 -3.48
N SER A 106 -2.12 2.15 -4.71
CA SER A 106 -3.21 1.20 -5.01
C SER A 106 -2.75 -0.27 -5.06
N ALA A 107 -1.43 -0.50 -5.06
CA ALA A 107 -0.88 -1.85 -5.08
C ALA A 107 -1.31 -2.63 -3.82
N TYR A 108 -1.70 -3.89 -3.98
CA TYR A 108 -2.11 -4.81 -2.90
C TYR A 108 -3.34 -4.40 -2.06
N LEU A 109 -3.90 -3.19 -2.23
CA LEU A 109 -4.99 -2.70 -1.37
C LEU A 109 -6.24 -3.58 -1.44
N ASP A 110 -6.62 -4.05 -2.62
CA ASP A 110 -7.78 -4.93 -2.77
C ASP A 110 -7.63 -6.17 -1.87
N THR A 111 -6.48 -6.85 -1.91
CA THR A 111 -6.20 -8.03 -1.10
C THR A 111 -6.07 -7.72 0.39
N LEU A 112 -5.50 -6.57 0.75
CA LEU A 112 -5.33 -6.17 2.15
C LEU A 112 -6.65 -5.80 2.81
N LEU A 113 -7.62 -5.28 2.04
CA LEU A 113 -8.96 -4.92 2.51
C LEU A 113 -9.86 -6.14 2.76
N GLU A 114 -9.64 -7.26 2.06
CA GLU A 114 -10.52 -8.44 2.12
C GLU A 114 -10.59 -9.09 3.50
N HIS A 115 -9.56 -8.96 4.33
CA HIS A 115 -9.41 -9.76 5.55
C HIS A 115 -9.65 -9.02 6.87
N GLY A 116 -10.08 -7.75 6.83
CA GLY A 116 -10.23 -6.93 8.06
C GLY A 116 -8.90 -6.61 8.76
N GLY A 117 -8.94 -5.97 9.92
CA GLY A 117 -7.71 -5.58 10.64
C GLY A 117 -6.77 -4.72 9.80
N PHE A 118 -7.34 -3.80 9.02
CA PHE A 118 -6.58 -2.98 8.07
C PHE A 118 -6.96 -1.51 8.13
N GLY A 119 -5.97 -0.65 8.29
CA GLY A 119 -6.10 0.79 8.19
C GLY A 119 -5.26 1.37 7.06
N TYR A 120 -5.77 2.38 6.37
CA TYR A 120 -4.99 3.20 5.46
C TYR A 120 -5.27 4.67 5.72
N LEU A 121 -4.28 5.40 6.19
CA LEU A 121 -4.36 6.81 6.51
C LEU A 121 -3.34 7.61 5.69
N LEU A 122 -3.71 8.82 5.34
CA LEU A 122 -2.72 9.80 4.89
C LEU A 122 -1.91 10.29 6.09
N THR A 123 -0.61 10.47 5.93
CA THR A 123 0.33 10.87 7.00
C THR A 123 -0.10 12.17 7.69
N GLU A 124 -0.76 13.08 6.97
CA GLU A 124 -1.31 14.32 7.55
C GLU A 124 -2.40 14.09 8.61
N ARG A 125 -3.08 12.92 8.58
CA ARG A 125 -4.10 12.57 9.57
C ARG A 125 -3.53 12.30 10.96
N VAL A 126 -2.25 11.97 11.06
CA VAL A 126 -1.57 11.75 12.35
C VAL A 126 -1.56 13.02 13.21
N ALA A 127 -1.64 14.21 12.60
CA ALA A 127 -1.78 15.47 13.33
C ALA A 127 -3.03 15.51 14.24
N ASN A 128 -4.09 14.77 13.89
CA ASN A 128 -5.22 14.55 14.78
C ASN A 128 -4.99 13.28 15.63
N VAL A 129 -4.26 13.45 16.73
CA VAL A 129 -3.84 12.34 17.61
C VAL A 129 -5.01 11.49 18.07
N ALA A 130 -6.14 12.10 18.44
CA ALA A 130 -7.32 11.37 18.92
C ALA A 130 -7.94 10.48 17.84
N GLU A 131 -7.98 10.94 16.59
CA GLU A 131 -8.47 10.17 15.44
C GLU A 131 -7.49 9.04 15.10
N PHE A 132 -6.19 9.34 15.12
CA PHE A 132 -5.14 8.36 14.88
C PHE A 132 -5.19 7.21 15.90
N THR A 133 -5.22 7.52 17.20
CA THR A 133 -5.31 6.50 18.26
C THR A 133 -6.58 5.65 18.12
N ARG A 134 -7.73 6.26 17.85
CA ARG A 134 -8.98 5.52 17.61
C ARG A 134 -8.88 4.60 16.41
N THR A 135 -8.18 5.01 15.36
CA THR A 135 -7.93 4.15 14.20
C THR A 135 -7.11 2.93 14.56
N LEU A 136 -6.04 3.10 15.35
CA LEU A 136 -5.22 1.98 15.82
C LEU A 136 -6.03 0.99 16.63
N GLU A 137 -6.86 1.47 17.57
CA GLU A 137 -7.75 0.63 18.38
C GLU A 137 -8.75 -0.14 17.52
N THR A 138 -9.41 0.54 16.57
CA THR A 138 -10.38 -0.07 15.66
C THR A 138 -9.73 -1.18 14.82
N VAL A 139 -8.55 -0.92 14.28
CA VAL A 139 -7.81 -1.88 13.45
C VAL A 139 -7.28 -3.04 14.29
N ALA A 140 -6.77 -2.79 15.49
CA ALA A 140 -6.31 -3.84 16.40
C ALA A 140 -7.44 -4.81 16.80
N GLN A 141 -8.69 -4.34 16.84
CA GLN A 141 -9.89 -5.15 17.07
C GLN A 141 -10.44 -5.84 15.80
N GLY A 142 -9.70 -5.79 14.68
CA GLY A 142 -10.09 -6.42 13.41
C GLY A 142 -10.94 -5.55 12.50
N GLY A 143 -11.24 -4.29 12.87
CA GLY A 143 -11.97 -3.34 12.04
C GLY A 143 -11.18 -2.87 10.82
N THR A 144 -11.87 -2.18 9.91
CA THR A 144 -11.24 -1.56 8.71
C THR A 144 -11.48 -0.06 8.73
N VAL A 145 -10.42 0.72 8.57
CA VAL A 145 -10.46 2.18 8.49
C VAL A 145 -9.69 2.64 7.27
N VAL A 146 -10.35 3.34 6.35
CA VAL A 146 -9.70 3.87 5.13
C VAL A 146 -10.00 5.35 5.02
N ASP A 147 -8.97 6.15 4.82
CA ASP A 147 -9.10 7.59 4.60
C ASP A 147 -10.04 7.85 3.41
N PRO A 148 -11.02 8.78 3.52
CA PRO A 148 -11.95 9.11 2.44
C PRO A 148 -11.27 9.48 1.12
N GLU A 149 -10.11 10.16 1.14
CA GLU A 149 -9.36 10.51 -0.07
C GLU A 149 -8.73 9.26 -0.73
N VAL A 150 -8.34 8.27 0.07
CA VAL A 150 -7.89 6.96 -0.43
C VAL A 150 -9.04 6.24 -1.11
N VAL A 151 -10.22 6.20 -0.49
CA VAL A 151 -11.45 5.59 -1.06
C VAL A 151 -11.80 6.26 -2.39
N LYS A 152 -11.80 7.58 -2.44
CA LYS A 152 -12.07 8.37 -3.64
C LYS A 152 -11.10 8.01 -4.78
N THR A 153 -9.80 7.93 -4.49
CA THR A 153 -8.78 7.57 -5.46
C THR A 153 -8.94 6.12 -5.95
N LEU A 154 -9.28 5.18 -5.06
CA LEU A 154 -9.55 3.80 -5.43
C LEU A 154 -10.77 3.68 -6.35
N ILE A 155 -11.86 4.40 -6.08
CA ILE A 155 -13.04 4.45 -6.94
C ILE A 155 -12.67 5.06 -8.30
N GLN A 156 -11.92 6.16 -8.34
CA GLN A 156 -11.45 6.77 -9.57
C GLN A 156 -10.53 5.82 -10.37
N ASN A 157 -9.64 5.10 -9.71
CA ASN A 157 -8.76 4.12 -10.35
C ASN A 157 -9.54 2.88 -10.87
N ARG A 158 -10.58 2.44 -10.18
CA ARG A 158 -11.48 1.40 -10.69
C ARG A 158 -12.29 1.85 -11.91
N THR A 159 -12.66 3.13 -11.97
CA THR A 159 -13.30 3.74 -13.16
C THR A 159 -12.29 4.16 -14.22
N SER A 160 -11.01 4.34 -13.89
CA SER A 160 -9.91 4.70 -14.79
C SER A 160 -9.14 3.49 -15.36
N GLY A 161 -9.76 2.32 -15.41
CA GLY A 161 -9.17 1.12 -15.99
C GLY A 161 -9.25 1.07 -17.52
N ILE A 162 -8.86 -0.06 -18.09
CA ILE A 162 -8.85 -0.32 -19.55
C ILE A 162 -10.23 -0.13 -20.15
N SER A 163 -11.32 -0.39 -19.42
CA SER A 163 -12.71 -0.15 -19.84
C SER A 163 -13.02 1.34 -20.14
N ASN A 164 -12.24 2.29 -19.63
CA ASN A 164 -12.40 3.72 -19.90
C ASN A 164 -11.55 4.23 -21.05
N LEU A 165 -10.73 3.36 -21.66
CA LEU A 165 -9.99 3.68 -22.87
C LEU A 165 -10.95 3.71 -24.05
N THR A 166 -10.78 4.71 -24.90
CA THR A 166 -11.44 4.71 -26.22
C THR A 166 -10.91 3.55 -27.07
N SER A 167 -11.65 3.14 -28.09
CA SER A 167 -11.20 2.09 -29.03
C SER A 167 -9.81 2.37 -29.60
N ARG A 168 -9.49 3.65 -29.84
CA ARG A 168 -8.18 4.05 -30.35
C ARG A 168 -7.07 3.93 -29.30
N GLU A 169 -7.36 4.24 -28.05
CA GLU A 169 -6.41 4.08 -26.94
C GLU A 169 -6.17 2.60 -26.62
N GLN A 170 -7.21 1.76 -26.72
CA GLN A 170 -7.08 0.31 -26.57
C GLN A 170 -6.22 -0.29 -27.68
N GLU A 171 -6.46 0.12 -28.94
CA GLU A 171 -5.65 -0.31 -30.08
C GLU A 171 -4.17 0.07 -29.90
N ILE A 172 -3.89 1.30 -29.49
CA ILE A 172 -2.51 1.75 -29.22
C ILE A 172 -1.89 0.96 -28.07
N LEU A 173 -2.62 0.72 -26.98
CA LEU A 173 -2.13 -0.07 -25.85
C LEU A 173 -1.87 -1.53 -26.25
N GLY A 174 -2.70 -2.11 -27.09
CA GLY A 174 -2.46 -3.44 -27.68
C GLY A 174 -1.15 -3.48 -28.48
N LEU A 175 -0.91 -2.50 -29.36
CA LEU A 175 0.34 -2.41 -30.12
C LEU A 175 1.57 -2.16 -29.23
N MET A 176 1.40 -1.40 -28.14
CA MET A 176 2.45 -1.29 -27.12
C MET A 176 2.76 -2.64 -26.46
N ALA A 177 1.75 -3.48 -26.25
CA ALA A 177 1.91 -4.81 -25.68
C ALA A 177 2.56 -5.80 -26.66
N GLU A 178 2.41 -5.57 -27.97
CA GLU A 178 3.16 -6.27 -29.02
C GLU A 178 4.65 -5.82 -29.09
N GLY A 179 5.04 -4.82 -28.31
CA GLY A 179 6.41 -4.32 -28.24
C GLY A 179 6.74 -3.17 -29.18
N LEU A 180 5.76 -2.63 -29.94
CA LEU A 180 6.00 -1.55 -30.89
C LEU A 180 6.36 -0.23 -30.20
N SER A 181 7.33 0.49 -30.73
CA SER A 181 7.64 1.87 -30.37
C SER A 181 6.56 2.85 -30.89
N ASN A 182 6.55 4.09 -30.38
CA ASN A 182 5.60 5.11 -30.86
C ASN A 182 5.75 5.40 -32.35
N SER A 183 6.97 5.29 -32.93
CA SER A 183 7.20 5.45 -34.36
C SER A 183 6.54 4.32 -35.16
N GLU A 184 6.78 3.07 -34.77
CA GLU A 184 6.19 1.90 -35.42
C GLU A 184 4.66 1.90 -35.32
N ILE A 185 4.11 2.36 -34.18
CA ILE A 185 2.66 2.56 -34.01
C ILE A 185 2.14 3.65 -34.98
N SER A 186 2.89 4.75 -35.10
CA SER A 186 2.58 5.85 -36.05
C SER A 186 2.49 5.34 -37.48
N ASP A 187 3.47 4.55 -37.90
CA ASP A 187 3.53 3.97 -39.22
C ASP A 187 2.39 2.95 -39.46
N ARG A 188 2.16 2.08 -38.48
CA ARG A 188 1.12 1.04 -38.54
C ARG A 188 -0.28 1.60 -38.60
N LEU A 189 -0.55 2.69 -37.89
CA LEU A 189 -1.87 3.31 -37.79
C LEU A 189 -2.08 4.46 -38.76
N VAL A 190 -1.06 4.80 -39.53
CA VAL A 190 -1.03 5.91 -40.52
C VAL A 190 -1.47 7.24 -39.89
N VAL A 191 -0.86 7.57 -38.73
CA VAL A 191 -1.10 8.81 -38.00
C VAL A 191 0.23 9.50 -37.67
N SER A 192 0.19 10.77 -37.25
CA SER A 192 1.42 11.47 -36.86
C SER A 192 1.98 10.93 -35.52
N ALA A 193 3.29 10.99 -35.35
CA ALA A 193 3.95 10.62 -34.09
C ALA A 193 3.44 11.44 -32.91
N GLY A 194 3.08 12.72 -33.15
CA GLY A 194 2.48 13.56 -32.10
C GLY A 194 1.08 13.08 -31.67
N ALA A 195 0.28 12.55 -32.60
CA ALA A 195 -1.02 11.96 -32.29
C ALA A 195 -0.86 10.69 -31.42
N VAL A 196 0.09 9.81 -31.78
CA VAL A 196 0.41 8.62 -30.98
C VAL A 196 0.85 9.01 -29.59
N SER A 197 1.77 9.97 -29.45
CA SER A 197 2.25 10.44 -28.14
C SER A 197 1.13 10.99 -27.26
N LYS A 198 0.17 11.73 -27.88
CA LYS A 198 -1.00 12.23 -27.16
C LYS A 198 -1.90 11.09 -26.65
N HIS A 199 -2.16 10.09 -27.50
CA HIS A 199 -2.96 8.93 -27.08
C HIS A 199 -2.26 8.11 -26.01
N VAL A 200 -0.95 7.88 -26.09
CA VAL A 200 -0.15 7.21 -25.06
C VAL A 200 -0.21 7.97 -23.72
N ALA A 201 -0.11 9.30 -23.75
CA ALA A 201 -0.28 10.10 -22.55
C ALA A 201 -1.68 9.95 -21.94
N ASN A 202 -2.72 9.96 -22.76
CA ASN A 202 -4.10 9.73 -22.30
C ASN A 202 -4.31 8.33 -21.72
N VAL A 203 -3.70 7.31 -22.34
CA VAL A 203 -3.70 5.93 -21.77
C VAL A 203 -3.11 5.95 -20.37
N PHE A 204 -1.95 6.56 -20.17
CA PHE A 204 -1.32 6.63 -18.86
C PHE A 204 -2.18 7.34 -17.82
N ILE A 205 -2.77 8.50 -18.19
CA ILE A 205 -3.69 9.24 -17.32
C ILE A 205 -4.91 8.38 -16.94
N LYS A 206 -5.54 7.73 -17.92
CA LYS A 206 -6.73 6.90 -17.71
C LYS A 206 -6.43 5.60 -16.94
N LEU A 207 -5.20 5.13 -16.97
CA LEU A 207 -4.71 4.03 -16.14
C LEU A 207 -4.24 4.49 -14.75
N GLY A 208 -4.38 5.80 -14.44
CA GLY A 208 -4.04 6.36 -13.13
C GLY A 208 -2.54 6.62 -12.92
N PHE A 209 -1.74 6.67 -14.00
CA PHE A 209 -0.31 6.95 -13.87
C PHE A 209 -0.04 8.45 -13.90
N THR A 210 0.82 8.90 -12.99
CA THR A 210 1.30 10.28 -12.92
C THR A 210 2.57 10.49 -13.77
N PRO A 211 2.95 11.74 -14.12
CA PRO A 211 4.21 12.00 -14.81
C PRO A 211 5.46 11.48 -14.09
N ASP A 212 5.42 11.41 -12.77
CA ASP A 212 6.53 11.00 -11.91
C ASP A 212 6.64 9.48 -11.74
N ASP A 213 5.63 8.73 -12.20
CA ASP A 213 5.67 7.27 -12.15
C ASP A 213 6.74 6.73 -13.11
N GLU A 214 7.66 5.92 -12.58
CA GLU A 214 8.65 5.22 -13.38
C GLU A 214 8.01 4.06 -14.16
N ASN A 215 8.60 3.74 -15.30
CA ASN A 215 8.23 2.58 -16.11
C ASN A 215 6.75 2.52 -16.53
N ARG A 216 6.06 3.68 -16.69
CA ARG A 216 4.63 3.77 -17.05
C ARG A 216 4.26 2.88 -18.23
N ARG A 217 5.13 2.82 -19.25
CA ARG A 217 4.89 1.98 -20.43
C ARG A 217 4.81 0.50 -20.08
N VAL A 218 5.75 0.00 -19.28
CA VAL A 218 5.77 -1.41 -18.85
C VAL A 218 4.55 -1.71 -17.99
N ARG A 219 4.21 -0.82 -17.05
CA ARG A 219 3.03 -0.97 -16.18
C ARG A 219 1.72 -0.98 -16.98
N ALA A 220 1.59 -0.14 -18.01
CA ALA A 220 0.43 -0.12 -18.88
C ALA A 220 0.29 -1.42 -19.68
N VAL A 221 1.39 -1.94 -20.24
CA VAL A 221 1.42 -3.22 -20.94
C VAL A 221 1.03 -4.38 -20.02
N LEU A 222 1.56 -4.41 -18.80
CA LEU A 222 1.19 -5.43 -17.81
C LEU A 222 -0.30 -5.37 -17.42
N ALA A 223 -0.86 -4.16 -17.30
CA ALA A 223 -2.29 -3.99 -17.04
C ALA A 223 -3.13 -4.54 -18.21
N TRP A 224 -2.73 -4.27 -19.47
CA TRP A 224 -3.37 -4.79 -20.66
C TRP A 224 -3.35 -6.31 -20.72
N LEU A 225 -2.18 -6.93 -20.50
CA LEU A 225 -2.03 -8.38 -20.57
C LEU A 225 -2.87 -9.09 -19.49
N ARG A 226 -2.95 -8.53 -18.28
CA ARG A 226 -3.84 -9.03 -17.22
C ARG A 226 -5.32 -8.93 -17.58
N HIS A 227 -5.71 -7.85 -18.25
CA HIS A 227 -7.10 -7.67 -18.70
C HIS A 227 -7.51 -8.64 -19.80
N GLN A 228 -6.57 -9.04 -20.68
CA GLN A 228 -6.81 -10.01 -21.73
C GLN A 228 -6.87 -11.46 -21.21
N ALA A 229 -6.29 -11.73 -20.05
CA ALA A 229 -6.25 -13.06 -19.44
C ALA A 229 -7.49 -13.39 -18.58
N ASN A 230 -8.37 -12.41 -18.32
CA ASN A 230 -9.64 -12.55 -17.59
C ASN A 230 -10.81 -12.51 -18.55
#